data_966bcfc8cf685a2c36823f8dea9c61a5
#
_entry.id   966bcfc8cf685a2c36823f8dea9c61a5
#
_cell.length_a   1.000
_cell.length_b   1.000
_cell.length_c   1.000
_cell.angle_alpha   90.00
_cell.angle_beta   90.00
_cell.angle_gamma   90.00
#
_symmetry.space_group_name_H-M   'P 1'
#
loop_
_entity.id
_entity.type
_entity.pdbx_description
1 polymer ?
#
loop_
_entity_poly.entity_id
_entity_poly.type
_entity_poly.pdbx_seq_one_letter_code
_entity_poly.pdbx_strand_id
1 'polypeptide(L)'
;AAAAPMKAPPAAEGPSVNLTVQFQNGSAELTPAAMKTLDELGRALSSSTLASYRFRIEGHTDTVGSPGFNKSLSAQRAASVAQYLEQKFGVNAARLEAIGRGEEGLLVPTPAQTPEPRNRRVQIINLGA
;
A
#
# COMPACT_ATOMS: atom_id res chain seq x y z
N ALA A 1 11.88 14.82 7.09
CA ALA A 1 11.76 14.87 6.48
C ALA A 1 11.69 14.73 6.36
N ALA A 2 11.69 14.75 6.57
CA ALA A 2 11.53 14.76 5.91
C ALA A 2 11.40 14.70 5.53
N ALA A 3 11.37 14.77 5.76
CA ALA A 3 11.15 14.80 4.93
C ALA A 3 11.00 14.91 4.48
N ALA A 4 11.04 15.09 4.73
CA ALA A 4 10.80 15.24 3.92
C ALA A 4 10.69 15.17 3.46
N PRO A 5 10.63 15.43 3.52
CA PRO A 5 10.28 15.29 2.72
C PRO A 5 10.22 14.89 2.12
N MET A 6 10.07 14.85 2.05
CA MET A 6 9.89 14.48 1.26
C MET A 6 9.74 14.60 0.58
N LYS A 7 9.81 14.70 0.16
CA LYS A 7 9.41 14.97 -0.65
C LYS A 7 9.14 14.68 -1.62
N ALA A 8 8.93 14.89 -1.65
CA ALA A 8 8.53 14.31 -2.91
C ALA A 8 8.57 15.14 -4.06
N PRO A 9 8.98 14.79 -5.19
CA PRO A 9 8.86 15.62 -6.37
C PRO A 9 7.45 15.46 -6.91
N PRO A 10 6.58 16.07 -6.32
CA PRO A 10 5.17 15.83 -6.57
C PRO A 10 4.73 16.17 -7.96
N ALA A 11 5.32 17.18 -8.52
CA ALA A 11 4.86 17.63 -9.82
C ALA A 11 5.03 16.54 -10.88
N ALA A 12 6.05 15.71 -10.75
CA ALA A 12 6.34 14.69 -11.73
C ALA A 12 5.44 13.46 -11.58
N GLU A 13 4.72 13.38 -10.51
CA GLU A 13 3.98 12.17 -10.20
C GLU A 13 2.57 12.13 -10.77
N GLY A 14 2.05 13.28 -11.23
CA GLY A 14 0.71 13.33 -11.78
C GLY A 14 -0.38 13.11 -10.74
N PRO A 15 -1.55 12.66 -11.15
CA PRO A 15 -2.66 12.45 -10.22
C PRO A 15 -2.28 11.49 -9.10
N SER A 16 -2.62 11.86 -7.89
CA SER A 16 -2.26 11.07 -6.71
C SER A 16 -3.40 10.14 -6.33
N VAL A 17 -3.06 8.87 -6.07
CA VAL A 17 -3.99 7.91 -5.49
C VAL A 17 -3.46 7.58 -4.10
N ASN A 18 -4.19 8.04 -3.08
CA ASN A 18 -3.78 7.81 -1.70
C ASN A 18 -4.88 7.02 -1.01
N LEU A 19 -4.85 5.72 -1.22
CA LEU A 19 -5.87 4.80 -0.76
C LEU A 19 -5.34 3.91 0.34
N THR A 20 -6.13 3.74 1.39
CA THR A 20 -5.75 2.90 2.52
C THR A 20 -6.59 1.62 2.52
N VAL A 21 -5.91 0.48 2.50
CA VAL A 21 -6.54 -0.83 2.60
C VAL A 21 -6.14 -1.43 3.93
N GLN A 22 -7.11 -1.69 4.80
CA GLN A 22 -6.84 -2.19 6.14
C GLN A 22 -6.88 -3.71 6.20
N PHE A 23 -6.04 -4.28 7.07
CA PHE A 23 -5.91 -5.71 7.28
C PHE A 23 -6.14 -6.05 8.75
N GLN A 24 -6.54 -7.28 9.00
CA GLN A 24 -6.62 -7.78 10.36
C GLN A 24 -5.23 -8.05 10.91
N ASN A 25 -5.13 -8.08 12.23
CA ASN A 25 -3.86 -8.31 12.90
C ASN A 25 -3.24 -9.62 12.43
N GLY A 26 -1.96 -9.55 12.09
CA GLY A 26 -1.20 -10.72 11.68
C GLY A 26 -1.58 -11.34 10.35
N SER A 27 -2.39 -10.67 9.55
CA SER A 27 -2.92 -11.23 8.30
C SER A 27 -2.57 -10.36 7.11
N ALA A 28 -2.27 -11.01 5.98
CA ALA A 28 -2.15 -10.37 4.67
C ALA A 28 -3.27 -10.80 3.75
N GLU A 29 -4.30 -11.42 4.29
CA GLU A 29 -5.44 -11.88 3.51
C GLU A 29 -6.41 -10.74 3.26
N LEU A 30 -6.87 -10.62 2.01
CA LEU A 30 -7.80 -9.56 1.64
C LEU A 30 -9.19 -9.87 2.16
N THR A 31 -9.77 -8.93 2.90
CA THR A 31 -11.15 -9.04 3.37
C THR A 31 -12.10 -8.63 2.26
N PRO A 32 -13.40 -8.98 2.35
CA PRO A 32 -14.37 -8.49 1.38
C PRO A 32 -14.41 -6.97 1.28
N ALA A 33 -14.25 -6.26 2.39
CA ALA A 33 -14.22 -4.81 2.38
C ALA A 33 -12.98 -4.29 1.64
N ALA A 34 -11.82 -4.95 1.85
CA ALA A 34 -10.59 -4.60 1.14
C ALA A 34 -10.75 -4.83 -0.36
N MET A 35 -11.35 -5.95 -0.75
CA MET A 35 -11.57 -6.25 -2.15
C MET A 35 -12.47 -5.21 -2.82
N LYS A 36 -13.50 -4.78 -2.14
CA LYS A 36 -14.39 -3.76 -2.68
C LYS A 36 -13.64 -2.45 -2.95
N THR A 37 -12.80 -2.04 -2.01
CA THR A 37 -11.96 -0.85 -2.17
C THR A 37 -10.99 -1.03 -3.34
N LEU A 38 -10.38 -2.20 -3.45
CA LEU A 38 -9.42 -2.49 -4.52
C LEU A 38 -10.11 -2.61 -5.88
N ASP A 39 -11.38 -3.01 -5.93
CA ASP A 39 -12.11 -3.05 -7.19
C ASP A 39 -12.24 -1.64 -7.78
N GLU A 40 -12.48 -0.66 -6.94
CA GLU A 40 -12.55 0.73 -7.40
C GLU A 40 -11.18 1.20 -7.89
N LEU A 41 -10.12 0.86 -7.14
CA LEU A 41 -8.76 1.20 -7.55
C LEU A 41 -8.40 0.51 -8.86
N GLY A 42 -8.73 -0.78 -8.99
CA GLY A 42 -8.42 -1.55 -10.19
C GLY A 42 -9.06 -0.94 -11.43
N ARG A 43 -10.30 -0.51 -11.31
CA ARG A 43 -10.97 0.16 -12.43
C ARG A 43 -10.27 1.46 -12.80
N ALA A 44 -9.84 2.22 -11.80
CA ALA A 44 -9.12 3.47 -12.05
C ALA A 44 -7.77 3.22 -12.72
N LEU A 45 -7.00 2.24 -12.24
CA LEU A 45 -5.69 1.92 -12.80
C LEU A 45 -5.79 1.36 -14.22
N SER A 46 -6.92 0.75 -14.55
CA SER A 46 -7.15 0.18 -15.87
C SER A 46 -7.66 1.22 -16.86
N SER A 47 -7.99 2.42 -16.39
CA SER A 47 -8.50 3.47 -17.26
C SER A 47 -7.38 4.01 -18.16
N SER A 48 -7.76 4.55 -19.30
CA SER A 48 -6.79 5.13 -20.23
C SER A 48 -6.06 6.34 -19.62
N THR A 49 -6.70 7.04 -18.71
CA THR A 49 -6.10 8.21 -18.04
C THR A 49 -4.87 7.83 -17.23
N LEU A 50 -4.88 6.66 -16.57
CA LEU A 50 -3.79 6.25 -15.70
C LEU A 50 -2.95 5.11 -16.29
N ALA A 51 -3.20 4.71 -17.53
CA ALA A 51 -2.58 3.51 -18.11
C ALA A 51 -1.05 3.56 -18.16
N SER A 52 -0.47 4.76 -18.30
CA SER A 52 0.99 4.91 -18.39
C SER A 52 1.65 5.17 -17.03
N TYR A 53 0.87 5.28 -15.97
CA TYR A 53 1.40 5.64 -14.67
C TYR A 53 1.81 4.40 -13.89
N ARG A 54 2.87 4.56 -13.10
CA ARG A 54 3.39 3.51 -12.21
C ARG A 54 3.02 3.85 -10.78
N PHE A 55 2.86 2.82 -9.97
CA PHE A 55 2.41 2.99 -8.58
C PHE A 55 3.26 2.16 -7.65
N ARG A 56 3.52 2.70 -6.45
CA ARG A 56 4.14 1.95 -5.37
C ARG A 56 3.06 1.54 -4.38
N ILE A 57 3.09 0.28 -4.01
CA ILE A 57 2.18 -0.29 -3.03
C ILE A 57 2.98 -0.52 -1.76
N GLU A 58 2.73 0.28 -0.72
CA GLU A 58 3.48 0.22 0.53
C GLU A 58 2.66 -0.48 1.60
N GLY A 59 3.14 -1.62 2.09
CA GLY A 59 2.51 -2.32 3.18
C GLY A 59 3.04 -1.84 4.53
N HIS A 60 2.17 -1.78 5.51
CA HIS A 60 2.50 -1.32 6.86
C HIS A 60 1.88 -2.23 7.90
N THR A 61 2.45 -2.20 9.13
CA THR A 61 1.93 -2.93 10.27
C THR A 61 1.80 -1.99 11.47
N ASP A 62 1.09 -2.45 12.51
CA ASP A 62 1.20 -1.80 13.80
C ASP A 62 2.47 -2.29 14.51
N THR A 63 2.62 -1.96 15.78
CA THR A 63 3.85 -2.27 16.53
C THR A 63 3.78 -3.57 17.32
N VAL A 64 2.75 -4.39 17.09
CA VAL A 64 2.66 -5.71 17.74
C VAL A 64 3.54 -6.68 16.95
N GLY A 65 4.37 -7.45 17.69
CA GLY A 65 5.26 -8.42 17.09
C GLY A 65 6.67 -7.86 16.88
N SER A 66 7.56 -8.69 16.38
CA SER A 66 8.94 -8.26 16.16
C SER A 66 9.05 -7.41 14.89
N PRO A 67 10.02 -6.50 14.83
CA PRO A 67 10.23 -5.70 13.61
C PRO A 67 10.48 -6.54 12.36
N GLY A 68 11.23 -7.63 12.49
CA GLY A 68 11.49 -8.52 11.35
C GLY A 68 10.24 -9.20 10.84
N PHE A 69 9.41 -9.70 11.76
CA PHE A 69 8.14 -10.31 11.39
C PHE A 69 7.24 -9.28 10.68
N ASN A 70 7.17 -8.07 11.23
CA ASN A 70 6.33 -7.02 10.68
C ASN A 70 6.83 -6.55 9.31
N LYS A 71 8.13 -6.53 9.10
CA LYS A 71 8.68 -6.21 7.78
C LYS A 71 8.21 -7.21 6.75
N SER A 72 8.30 -8.50 7.07
CA SER A 72 7.85 -9.57 6.19
C SER A 72 6.34 -9.51 5.95
N LEU A 73 5.56 -9.30 7.02
CA LEU A 73 4.11 -9.23 6.91
C LEU A 73 3.66 -8.05 6.04
N SER A 74 4.31 -6.90 6.19
CA SER A 74 3.97 -5.73 5.40
C SER A 74 4.27 -5.95 3.92
N ALA A 75 5.35 -6.65 3.61
CA ALA A 75 5.67 -7.01 2.23
C ALA A 75 4.61 -7.95 1.66
N GLN A 76 4.14 -8.91 2.46
CA GLN A 76 3.08 -9.82 2.04
C GLN A 76 1.77 -9.07 1.78
N ARG A 77 1.45 -8.08 2.59
CA ARG A 77 0.26 -7.25 2.39
C ARG A 77 0.33 -6.49 1.08
N ALA A 78 1.48 -5.88 0.80
CA ALA A 78 1.67 -5.18 -0.46
C ALA A 78 1.57 -6.14 -1.64
N ALA A 79 2.16 -7.32 -1.52
CA ALA A 79 2.10 -8.33 -2.57
C ALA A 79 0.67 -8.82 -2.81
N SER A 80 -0.12 -8.99 -1.75
CA SER A 80 -1.52 -9.41 -1.89
C SER A 80 -2.32 -8.40 -2.71
N VAL A 81 -2.10 -7.11 -2.46
CA VAL A 81 -2.78 -6.07 -3.22
C VAL A 81 -2.34 -6.09 -4.67
N ALA A 82 -1.03 -6.17 -4.92
CA ALA A 82 -0.51 -6.21 -6.29
C ALA A 82 -1.07 -7.40 -7.07
N GLN A 83 -1.07 -8.58 -6.47
CA GLN A 83 -1.60 -9.77 -7.13
C GLN A 83 -3.08 -9.64 -7.45
N TYR A 84 -3.85 -9.08 -6.55
CA TYR A 84 -5.27 -8.89 -6.78
C TYR A 84 -5.52 -7.99 -7.98
N LEU A 85 -4.79 -6.88 -8.07
CA LEU A 85 -4.93 -5.95 -9.18
C LEU A 85 -4.49 -6.57 -10.51
N GLU A 86 -3.40 -7.35 -10.47
CA GLU A 86 -2.91 -8.02 -11.67
C GLU A 86 -3.88 -9.08 -12.17
N GLN A 87 -4.40 -9.89 -11.27
CA GLN A 87 -5.23 -11.04 -11.65
C GLN A 87 -6.65 -10.64 -12.02
N LYS A 88 -7.23 -9.71 -11.28
CA LYS A 88 -8.62 -9.36 -11.52
C LYS A 88 -8.78 -8.27 -12.58
N PHE A 89 -7.87 -7.32 -12.64
CA PHE A 89 -8.00 -6.17 -13.53
C PHE A 89 -6.96 -6.15 -14.65
N GLY A 90 -6.08 -7.13 -14.70
CA GLY A 90 -5.07 -7.21 -15.74
C GLY A 90 -4.04 -6.08 -15.70
N VAL A 91 -3.82 -5.48 -14.54
CA VAL A 91 -2.81 -4.43 -14.39
C VAL A 91 -1.44 -5.06 -14.61
N ASN A 92 -0.63 -4.48 -15.49
CA ASN A 92 0.69 -5.00 -15.78
C ASN A 92 1.58 -4.90 -14.54
N ALA A 93 2.24 -6.00 -14.19
CA ALA A 93 3.10 -6.07 -13.01
C ALA A 93 4.21 -5.02 -13.04
N ALA A 94 4.67 -4.63 -14.23
CA ALA A 94 5.71 -3.62 -14.38
C ALA A 94 5.27 -2.23 -13.91
N ARG A 95 3.97 -2.02 -13.77
CA ARG A 95 3.44 -0.74 -13.27
C ARG A 95 3.33 -0.70 -11.75
N LEU A 96 3.55 -1.82 -11.06
CA LEU A 96 3.34 -1.94 -9.63
C LEU A 96 4.64 -2.30 -8.93
N GLU A 97 5.00 -1.54 -7.90
CA GLU A 97 6.16 -1.80 -7.07
C GLU A 97 5.68 -2.06 -5.65
N ALA A 98 5.72 -3.32 -5.21
CA ALA A 98 5.23 -3.69 -3.89
C ALA A 98 6.39 -3.72 -2.90
N ILE A 99 6.29 -2.95 -1.82
CA ILE A 99 7.32 -2.91 -0.79
C ILE A 99 6.70 -3.01 0.60
N GLY A 100 7.47 -3.53 1.55
CA GLY A 100 7.06 -3.60 2.95
C GLY A 100 7.81 -2.60 3.78
N ARG A 101 7.09 -1.82 4.57
CA ARG A 101 7.67 -0.83 5.48
C ARG A 101 7.69 -1.30 6.93
N GLY A 102 6.97 -2.38 7.24
CA GLY A 102 6.87 -2.83 8.63
C GLY A 102 6.26 -1.76 9.51
N GLU A 103 6.95 -1.45 10.60
CA GLU A 103 6.52 -0.43 11.56
C GLU A 103 6.99 0.97 11.17
N GLU A 104 7.74 1.11 10.09
CA GLU A 104 8.25 2.42 9.67
C GLU A 104 7.11 3.26 9.10
N GLY A 105 7.11 4.53 9.42
CA GLY A 105 6.13 5.44 8.88
C GLY A 105 4.72 5.19 9.40
N LEU A 106 4.58 4.97 10.70
CA LEU A 106 3.27 4.76 11.32
C LEU A 106 2.32 5.92 10.99
N LEU A 107 1.10 5.58 10.63
CA LEU A 107 0.06 6.58 10.45
C LEU A 107 -0.31 7.19 11.80
N VAL A 108 -0.40 6.34 12.81
CA VAL A 108 -0.70 6.76 14.19
C VAL A 108 0.48 6.34 15.05
N PRO A 109 1.27 7.29 15.57
CA PRO A 109 2.39 6.94 16.45
C PRO A 109 1.90 6.19 17.69
N THR A 110 2.53 5.07 17.98
CA THR A 110 2.21 4.27 19.17
C THR A 110 3.50 3.79 19.82
N PRO A 111 3.43 3.46 21.14
CA PRO A 111 4.53 2.73 21.77
C PRO A 111 4.68 1.34 21.14
N ALA A 112 5.73 0.64 21.50
CA ALA A 112 5.94 -0.73 21.08
C ALA A 112 4.81 -1.63 21.56
N GLN A 113 4.56 -2.71 20.81
CA GLN A 113 3.59 -3.77 21.14
C GLN A 113 2.18 -3.23 21.38
N THR A 114 1.79 -2.23 20.59
CA THR A 114 0.47 -1.61 20.71
C THR A 114 -0.37 -1.90 19.48
N PRO A 115 -1.50 -2.61 19.62
CA PRO A 115 -2.40 -2.81 18.48
C PRO A 115 -3.01 -1.49 18.03
N GLU A 116 -2.99 -1.25 16.74
CA GLU A 116 -3.58 -0.06 16.15
C GLU A 116 -4.04 -0.37 14.73
N PRO A 117 -5.35 -0.59 14.53
CA PRO A 117 -5.87 -0.97 13.20
C PRO A 117 -5.49 0.01 12.10
N ARG A 118 -5.39 1.29 12.39
CA ARG A 118 -5.06 2.31 11.40
C ARG A 118 -3.64 2.17 10.86
N ASN A 119 -2.77 1.47 11.56
CA ASN A 119 -1.40 1.20 11.10
C ASN A 119 -1.30 -0.07 10.28
N ARG A 120 -2.32 -0.94 10.31
CA ARG A 120 -2.34 -2.19 9.56
C ARG A 120 -2.96 -1.92 8.19
N ARG A 121 -2.16 -1.33 7.31
CA ARG A 121 -2.69 -0.79 6.06
C ARG A 121 -1.71 -0.95 4.90
N VAL A 122 -2.24 -0.73 3.69
CA VAL A 122 -1.44 -0.59 2.48
C VAL A 122 -1.78 0.75 1.86
N GLN A 123 -0.76 1.50 1.44
CA GLN A 123 -0.93 2.77 0.74
C GLN A 123 -0.50 2.64 -0.72
N ILE A 124 -1.23 3.33 -1.59
CA ILE A 124 -0.94 3.34 -3.02
C ILE A 124 -0.42 4.72 -3.38
N ILE A 125 0.79 4.78 -3.93
CA ILE A 125 1.46 6.04 -4.22
C ILE A 125 1.73 6.13 -5.71
N ASN A 126 1.29 7.23 -6.33
CA ASN A 126 1.54 7.47 -7.75
C ASN A 126 3.00 7.87 -7.95
N LEU A 127 3.70 7.14 -8.82
CA LEU A 127 5.11 7.40 -9.13
C LEU A 127 5.28 8.17 -10.44
N GLY A 128 4.20 8.49 -11.12
CA GLY A 128 4.25 9.19 -12.38
C GLY A 128 4.32 8.24 -13.56
N ALA A 129 4.37 8.82 -14.70
CA ALA A 129 4.40 8.07 -15.95
C ALA A 129 5.80 7.54 -16.29
#